data_797012f2bad42a09e04fb2cfd5021424
#
_entry.id   797012f2bad42a09e04fb2cfd5021424
#
_cell.length_a   1.000
_cell.length_b   1.000
_cell.length_c   1.000
_cell.angle_alpha   90.00
_cell.angle_beta   90.00
_cell.angle_gamma   90.00
#
_symmetry.space_group_name_H-M   'P 1'
#
loop_
_entity.id
_entity.type
_entity.pdbx_description
1 polymer ?
#
loop_
_entity_poly.entity_id
_entity_poly.type
_entity_poly.pdbx_seq_one_letter_code
_entity_poly.pdbx_strand_id
1 'polypeptide(L)'
;MSSMDLEKLVAIDVHTHAWKSALAVNEAPNEQQEAMGRYFRYQPQHTTVPEMAAMYRKLKMAFVVFSVDAPKEPRKITNEEIAELANKNPDVAIPFASIDRHRGKEGVLLARKLIRDYGVKGFKFHP
;
A
#
# COMPACT_ATOMS: atom_id res chain seq x y z
N MET A 1 -16.73 -12.36 4.47
CA MET A 1 -15.93 -11.94 3.31
C MET A 1 -15.11 -13.12 2.83
N SER A 2 -15.06 -13.34 1.52
CA SER A 2 -14.29 -14.42 0.94
C SER A 2 -12.79 -14.15 1.05
N SER A 3 -12.03 -15.14 1.52
CA SER A 3 -10.58 -15.14 1.45
C SER A 3 -10.11 -15.23 0.00
N MET A 4 -8.81 -15.05 -0.19
CA MET A 4 -8.19 -15.13 -1.53
C MET A 4 -8.26 -16.55 -2.07
N ASP A 5 -8.79 -16.69 -3.28
CA ASP A 5 -8.84 -17.97 -4.01
C ASP A 5 -7.82 -17.92 -5.14
N LEU A 6 -6.69 -18.57 -4.93
CA LEU A 6 -5.56 -18.56 -5.88
C LEU A 6 -5.90 -19.19 -7.23
N GLU A 7 -6.86 -20.10 -7.28
CA GLU A 7 -7.26 -20.74 -8.55
C GLU A 7 -8.03 -19.78 -9.46
N LYS A 8 -8.66 -18.76 -8.89
CA LYS A 8 -9.40 -17.74 -9.65
C LYS A 8 -8.54 -16.57 -10.09
N LEU A 9 -7.31 -16.46 -9.60
CA LEU A 9 -6.41 -15.38 -9.93
C LEU A 9 -5.54 -15.75 -11.13
N VAL A 10 -5.34 -14.78 -12.02
CA VAL A 10 -4.44 -14.95 -13.18
C VAL A 10 -3.03 -14.46 -12.87
N ALA A 11 -2.86 -13.57 -11.90
CA ALA A 11 -1.55 -13.06 -11.48
C ALA A 11 -1.63 -12.38 -10.11
N ILE A 12 -0.47 -12.13 -9.50
CA ILE A 12 -0.31 -11.30 -8.31
C ILE A 12 0.69 -10.20 -8.65
N ASP A 13 0.27 -8.95 -8.53
CA ASP A 13 1.16 -7.81 -8.63
C ASP A 13 1.86 -7.61 -7.28
N VAL A 14 3.15 -7.87 -7.23
CA VAL A 14 3.92 -7.87 -5.96
C VAL A 14 4.47 -6.50 -5.57
N HIS A 15 4.23 -5.46 -6.38
CA HIS A 15 4.81 -4.14 -6.12
C HIS A 15 3.82 -3.04 -6.48
N THR A 16 2.93 -2.71 -5.55
CA THR A 16 2.01 -1.58 -5.72
C THR A 16 2.07 -0.63 -4.53
N HIS A 17 1.77 0.63 -4.78
CA HIS A 17 1.70 1.68 -3.78
C HIS A 17 0.31 2.27 -3.71
N ALA A 18 -0.20 2.49 -2.50
CA ALA A 18 -1.32 3.37 -2.28
C ALA A 18 -0.77 4.79 -2.09
N TRP A 19 -1.18 5.71 -2.95
CA TRP A 19 -0.69 7.08 -2.95
C TRP A 19 -1.60 8.06 -2.23
N LYS A 20 -2.86 7.68 -2.03
CA LYS A 20 -3.88 8.54 -1.43
C LYS A 20 -4.57 7.83 -0.29
N SER A 21 -4.70 8.53 0.84
CA SER A 21 -5.53 8.06 1.94
C SER A 21 -7.01 8.11 1.56
N ALA A 22 -7.75 7.05 1.86
CA ALA A 22 -9.20 7.03 1.70
C ALA A 22 -9.92 7.93 2.72
N LEU A 23 -9.22 8.32 3.80
CA LEU A 23 -9.73 9.20 4.84
C LEU A 23 -9.46 10.69 4.55
N ALA A 24 -8.50 10.98 3.67
CA ALA A 24 -8.14 12.35 3.31
C ALA A 24 -9.00 12.85 2.15
N VAL A 25 -9.68 13.96 2.38
CA VAL A 25 -10.51 14.62 1.36
C VAL A 25 -9.69 15.77 0.77
N ASN A 26 -9.50 15.76 -0.56
CA ASN A 26 -8.87 16.85 -1.33
C ASN A 26 -7.36 17.10 -1.08
N GLU A 27 -6.56 16.05 -0.91
CA GLU A 27 -5.11 16.21 -0.95
C GLU A 27 -4.62 16.50 -2.39
N ALA A 28 -3.84 17.57 -2.54
CA ALA A 28 -3.15 17.84 -3.80
C ALA A 28 -2.01 16.83 -4.02
N PRO A 29 -1.70 16.49 -5.29
CA PRO A 29 -0.52 15.69 -5.61
C PRO A 29 0.75 16.35 -5.07
N ASN A 30 1.75 15.55 -4.65
CA ASN A 30 3.02 16.13 -4.26
C ASN A 30 3.87 16.47 -5.50
N GLU A 31 4.78 17.43 -5.34
CA GLU A 31 5.64 17.89 -6.43
C GLU A 31 6.47 16.79 -7.06
N GLN A 32 6.91 15.81 -6.27
CA GLN A 32 7.73 14.71 -6.75
C GLN A 32 6.93 13.76 -7.65
N GLN A 33 5.70 13.45 -7.30
CA GLN A 33 4.81 12.64 -8.14
C GLN A 33 4.50 13.34 -9.45
N GLU A 34 4.24 14.66 -9.41
CA GLU A 34 4.02 15.46 -10.60
C GLU A 34 5.26 15.53 -11.48
N ALA A 35 6.45 15.70 -10.88
CA ALA A 35 7.71 15.72 -11.59
C ALA A 35 8.00 14.37 -12.28
N MET A 36 7.76 13.26 -11.58
CA MET A 36 7.89 11.92 -12.16
C MET A 36 6.89 11.70 -13.29
N GLY A 37 5.66 12.15 -13.13
CA GLY A 37 4.64 12.08 -14.17
C GLY A 37 5.06 12.84 -15.43
N ARG A 38 5.61 14.04 -15.28
CA ARG A 38 6.14 14.84 -16.39
C ARG A 38 7.33 14.17 -17.07
N TYR A 39 8.27 13.65 -16.28
CA TYR A 39 9.48 13.01 -16.80
C TYR A 39 9.16 11.74 -17.60
N PHE A 40 8.31 10.87 -17.07
CA PHE A 40 7.91 9.61 -17.70
C PHE A 40 6.72 9.73 -18.65
N ARG A 41 6.17 10.93 -18.84
CA ARG A 41 5.01 11.21 -19.71
C ARG A 41 3.76 10.40 -19.34
N TYR A 42 3.50 10.21 -18.05
CA TYR A 42 2.25 9.63 -17.56
C TYR A 42 1.58 10.56 -16.55
N GLN A 43 0.30 10.37 -16.35
CA GLN A 43 -0.43 11.07 -15.29
C GLN A 43 -0.35 10.24 -14.00
N PRO A 44 0.17 10.81 -12.90
CA PRO A 44 0.15 10.11 -11.62
C PRO A 44 -1.28 9.77 -11.21
N GLN A 45 -1.52 8.49 -10.97
CA GLN A 45 -2.82 8.06 -10.46
C GLN A 45 -2.80 8.12 -8.94
N HIS A 46 -3.66 8.96 -8.38
CA HIS A 46 -3.86 9.07 -6.94
C HIS A 46 -4.95 8.08 -6.52
N THR A 47 -4.57 6.81 -6.40
CA THR A 47 -5.51 5.74 -6.06
C THR A 47 -5.50 5.42 -4.57
N THR A 48 -6.70 5.22 -4.02
CA THR A 48 -6.91 4.65 -2.69
C THR A 48 -6.87 3.12 -2.75
N VAL A 49 -6.70 2.47 -1.59
CA VAL A 49 -6.76 0.99 -1.53
C VAL A 49 -8.10 0.43 -2.04
N PRO A 50 -9.27 0.97 -1.65
CA PRO A 50 -10.53 0.50 -2.21
C PRO A 50 -10.66 0.62 -3.74
N GLU A 51 -10.15 1.71 -4.31
CA GLU A 51 -10.14 1.90 -5.78
C GLU A 51 -9.23 0.88 -6.46
N MET A 52 -8.05 0.62 -5.89
CA MET A 52 -7.14 -0.41 -6.36
C MET A 52 -7.78 -1.79 -6.29
N ALA A 53 -8.44 -2.12 -5.18
CA ALA A 53 -9.13 -3.40 -5.02
C ALA A 53 -10.20 -3.61 -6.10
N ALA A 54 -10.99 -2.59 -6.41
CA ALA A 54 -11.99 -2.65 -7.47
C ALA A 54 -11.36 -2.89 -8.84
N MET A 55 -10.26 -2.21 -9.16
CA MET A 55 -9.54 -2.36 -10.41
C MET A 55 -8.92 -3.76 -10.56
N TYR A 56 -8.20 -4.22 -9.55
CA TYR A 56 -7.54 -5.53 -9.59
C TYR A 56 -8.55 -6.68 -9.61
N ARG A 57 -9.68 -6.53 -8.92
CA ARG A 57 -10.77 -7.52 -8.96
C ARG A 57 -11.31 -7.71 -10.38
N LYS A 58 -11.48 -6.64 -11.15
CA LYS A 58 -11.86 -6.71 -12.56
C LYS A 58 -10.82 -7.44 -13.42
N LEU A 59 -9.53 -7.26 -13.09
CA LEU A 59 -8.43 -7.93 -13.79
C LEU A 59 -8.22 -9.38 -13.35
N LYS A 60 -8.95 -9.86 -12.34
CA LYS A 60 -8.73 -11.17 -11.70
C LYS A 60 -7.31 -11.31 -11.16
N MET A 61 -6.77 -10.24 -10.61
CA MET A 61 -5.43 -10.18 -10.03
C MET A 61 -5.51 -9.81 -8.55
N ALA A 62 -4.58 -10.34 -7.77
CA ALA A 62 -4.29 -9.83 -6.44
C ALA A 62 -3.15 -8.81 -6.51
N PHE A 63 -3.00 -8.03 -5.46
CA PHE A 63 -1.93 -7.05 -5.37
C PHE A 63 -1.38 -6.93 -3.96
N VAL A 64 -0.06 -6.78 -3.86
CA VAL A 64 0.63 -6.42 -2.64
C VAL A 64 0.68 -4.91 -2.56
N VAL A 65 0.15 -4.34 -1.49
CA VAL A 65 0.05 -2.89 -1.32
C VAL A 65 0.79 -2.40 -0.08
N PHE A 66 1.54 -1.32 -0.23
CA PHE A 66 2.27 -0.67 0.85
C PHE A 66 2.46 0.82 0.56
N SER A 67 2.81 1.60 1.59
CA SER A 67 3.33 2.95 1.45
C SER A 67 4.86 2.94 1.57
N VAL A 68 5.49 4.09 1.45
CA VAL A 68 6.94 4.23 1.67
C VAL A 68 7.17 5.04 2.93
N ASP A 69 7.94 4.48 3.87
CA ASP A 69 8.45 5.18 5.04
C ASP A 69 9.93 5.51 4.81
N ALA A 70 10.22 6.78 4.56
CA ALA A 70 11.56 7.27 4.30
C ALA A 70 11.82 8.56 5.08
N PRO A 71 13.07 8.81 5.52
CA PRO A 71 13.37 9.96 6.39
C PRO A 71 13.04 11.32 5.80
N LYS A 72 13.08 11.45 4.47
CA LYS A 72 12.90 12.72 3.76
C LYS A 72 11.50 12.91 3.16
N GLU A 73 10.66 11.91 3.23
CA GLU A 73 9.33 11.97 2.63
C GLU A 73 8.27 11.70 3.68
N PRO A 74 7.44 12.69 4.03
CA PRO A 74 6.36 12.47 4.97
C PRO A 74 5.38 11.46 4.39
N ARG A 75 5.09 10.43 5.18
CA ARG A 75 4.10 9.42 4.82
C ARG A 75 2.71 10.04 4.75
N LYS A 76 2.02 9.88 3.65
CA LYS A 76 0.65 10.38 3.45
C LYS A 76 -0.42 9.38 3.87
N ILE A 77 -0.07 8.11 3.91
CA ILE A 77 -0.98 7.02 4.29
C ILE A 77 -0.25 6.10 5.27
N THR A 78 -0.90 5.78 6.38
CA THR A 78 -0.30 4.96 7.43
C THR A 78 -0.31 3.48 7.07
N ASN A 79 0.62 2.71 7.66
CA ASN A 79 0.62 1.25 7.55
C ASN A 79 -0.69 0.64 8.05
N GLU A 80 -1.22 1.20 9.16
CA GLU A 80 -2.46 0.76 9.78
C GLU A 80 -3.65 0.94 8.84
N GLU A 81 -3.77 2.10 8.18
CA GLU A 81 -4.84 2.33 7.21
C GLU A 81 -4.77 1.37 6.04
N ILE A 82 -3.57 1.16 5.48
CA ILE A 82 -3.37 0.20 4.38
C ILE A 82 -3.80 -1.20 4.81
N ALA A 83 -3.37 -1.64 5.99
CA ALA A 83 -3.69 -2.97 6.50
C ALA A 83 -5.19 -3.13 6.74
N GLU A 84 -5.85 -2.15 7.35
CA GLU A 84 -7.30 -2.18 7.61
C GLU A 84 -8.09 -2.24 6.31
N LEU A 85 -7.74 -1.41 5.32
CA LEU A 85 -8.44 -1.38 4.04
C LEU A 85 -8.16 -2.63 3.19
N ALA A 86 -6.93 -3.15 3.23
CA ALA A 86 -6.61 -4.41 2.58
C ALA A 86 -7.37 -5.59 3.22
N ASN A 87 -7.49 -5.61 4.54
CA ASN A 87 -8.23 -6.64 5.26
C ASN A 87 -9.76 -6.60 4.99
N LYS A 88 -10.28 -5.47 4.52
CA LYS A 88 -11.66 -5.36 4.01
C LYS A 88 -11.82 -5.89 2.58
N ASN A 89 -10.71 -6.15 1.89
CA ASN A 89 -10.68 -6.67 0.53
C ASN A 89 -9.75 -7.89 0.43
N PRO A 90 -9.98 -8.93 1.29
CA PRO A 90 -9.04 -10.04 1.44
C PRO A 90 -8.97 -10.96 0.23
N ASP A 91 -9.91 -10.82 -0.69
CA ASP A 91 -9.95 -11.57 -1.94
C ASP A 91 -8.88 -11.14 -2.95
N VAL A 92 -8.41 -9.88 -2.88
CA VAL A 92 -7.44 -9.33 -3.84
C VAL A 92 -6.30 -8.55 -3.20
N ALA A 93 -6.45 -7.98 -2.01
CA ALA A 93 -5.45 -7.12 -1.39
C ALA A 93 -4.60 -7.87 -0.35
N ILE A 94 -3.28 -7.73 -0.45
CA ILE A 94 -2.30 -8.31 0.46
C ILE A 94 -1.57 -7.15 1.14
N PRO A 95 -1.76 -6.93 2.46
CA PRO A 95 -1.13 -5.80 3.14
C PRO A 95 0.34 -6.06 3.44
N PHE A 96 1.19 -5.18 2.94
CA PHE A 96 2.56 -5.03 3.40
C PHE A 96 2.68 -3.70 4.15
N ALA A 97 3.74 -3.55 4.91
CA ALA A 97 4.06 -2.32 5.61
C ALA A 97 5.43 -1.82 5.19
N SER A 98 5.68 -0.55 5.39
CA SER A 98 6.99 0.06 5.21
C SER A 98 7.44 0.69 6.52
N ILE A 99 8.67 0.41 6.92
CA ILE A 99 9.29 0.91 8.14
C ILE A 99 10.67 1.45 7.77
N ASP A 100 10.95 2.68 8.22
CA ASP A 100 12.28 3.25 8.09
C ASP A 100 13.28 2.43 8.93
N ARG A 101 14.31 1.91 8.28
CA ARG A 101 15.37 1.10 8.92
C ARG A 101 16.07 1.82 10.08
N HIS A 102 16.08 3.15 10.08
CA HIS A 102 16.74 3.96 11.11
C HIS A 102 15.94 4.05 12.42
N ARG A 103 14.72 3.51 12.47
CA ARG A 103 13.91 3.51 13.71
C ARG A 103 14.43 2.53 14.78
N GLY A 104 15.33 1.62 14.44
CA GLY A 104 15.95 0.70 15.38
C GLY A 104 14.93 -0.15 16.14
N LYS A 105 15.03 -0.19 17.47
CA LYS A 105 14.14 -1.00 18.32
C LYS A 105 12.67 -0.62 18.20
N GLU A 106 12.36 0.65 18.01
CA GLU A 106 10.99 1.11 17.80
C GLU A 106 10.40 0.53 16.50
N GLY A 107 11.22 0.43 15.44
CA GLY A 107 10.82 -0.19 14.20
C GLY A 107 10.49 -1.68 14.37
N VAL A 108 11.27 -2.39 15.17
CA VAL A 108 11.01 -3.82 15.48
C VAL A 108 9.69 -4.00 16.23
N LEU A 109 9.44 -3.16 17.23
CA LEU A 109 8.19 -3.19 18.00
C LEU A 109 6.97 -2.86 17.11
N LEU A 110 7.11 -1.88 16.24
CA LEU A 110 6.08 -1.52 15.27
C LEU A 110 5.81 -2.68 14.30
N ALA A 111 6.85 -3.33 13.78
CA ALA A 111 6.71 -4.48 12.89
C ALA A 111 5.93 -5.62 13.55
N ARG A 112 6.26 -5.95 14.78
CA ARG A 112 5.55 -6.99 15.55
C ARG A 112 4.07 -6.64 15.76
N LYS A 113 3.78 -5.39 16.09
CA LYS A 113 2.41 -4.91 16.25
C LYS A 113 1.63 -5.00 14.94
N LEU A 114 2.22 -4.59 13.83
CA LEU A 114 1.57 -4.62 12.53
C LEU A 114 1.26 -6.06 12.08
N ILE A 115 2.14 -7.01 12.37
CA ILE A 115 1.87 -8.43 12.09
C ILE A 115 0.75 -8.96 12.98
N ARG A 116 0.88 -8.75 14.29
CA ARG A 116 -0.03 -9.33 15.29
C ARG A 116 -1.43 -8.74 15.22
N ASP A 117 -1.53 -7.39 15.17
CA ASP A 117 -2.80 -6.69 15.35
C ASP A 117 -3.45 -6.30 14.01
N TYR A 118 -2.69 -6.19 12.94
CA TYR A 118 -3.16 -5.70 11.63
C TYR A 118 -3.03 -6.73 10.50
N GLY A 119 -2.43 -7.88 10.76
CA GLY A 119 -2.32 -8.95 9.77
C GLY A 119 -1.41 -8.64 8.58
N VAL A 120 -0.42 -7.77 8.76
CA VAL A 120 0.57 -7.46 7.73
C VAL A 120 1.38 -8.71 7.38
N LYS A 121 1.59 -8.98 6.11
CA LYS A 121 2.22 -10.20 5.58
C LYS A 121 3.69 -10.03 5.22
N GLY A 122 4.17 -8.81 5.09
CA GLY A 122 5.56 -8.54 4.73
C GLY A 122 5.90 -7.07 4.85
N PHE A 123 7.15 -6.75 4.55
CA PHE A 123 7.68 -5.39 4.74
C PHE A 123 8.46 -4.93 3.52
N LYS A 124 8.31 -3.64 3.21
CA LYS A 124 9.14 -2.92 2.25
C LYS A 124 10.09 -2.00 3.01
N PHE A 125 11.37 -2.10 2.70
CA PHE A 125 12.39 -1.18 3.20
C PHE A 125 12.90 -0.33 2.05
N HIS A 126 12.85 0.97 2.22
CA HIS A 126 13.45 1.92 1.28
C HIS A 126 14.94 2.07 1.61
N PRO A 127 15.86 1.93 0.64
CA PRO A 127 17.30 2.04 0.87
C PRO A 127 17.77 3.44 1.29
#